data_62cd565db02607c06a1aa8c7915c1779
#
_entry.id   62cd565db02607c06a1aa8c7915c1779
#
_cell.length_a   1.000
_cell.length_b   1.000
_cell.length_c   1.000
_cell.angle_alpha   90.00
_cell.angle_beta   90.00
_cell.angle_gamma   90.00
#
_symmetry.space_group_name_H-M   'P 1'
#
loop_
_entity.id
_entity.type
_entity.pdbx_description
1 polymer ?
#
loop_
_entity_poly.entity_id
_entity_poly.type
_entity_poly.pdbx_seq_one_letter_code
_entity_poly.pdbx_strand_id
1 'polypeptide(L)'
;MMKEAVPGTVRGHSCEFVHMGRTVCLEWNRRKFWMQQSESYEKVIIVGCQTTEDDLRYEYSMDELESLTSTAKGEVVAKLIQKRDRVHPSTYIGKGKVTELSALEEELEPDLIIFNDELSPSQVRNLSTEIKARIIDRSQLILDIFATRARSREGKLQVELAQLQYLLPRLGGQGIQLSRLGAGIGTRGPGETKLESDRRHIRRKIDDIKTQLSVIVQHRDRYRERRKKNKAYQIALVGYTNAGKSTLFNRLTESDSFEENQLFATLDPMTRKVILPSGFGALITDTVGFIQDLPTTLIAAFRSTLEEVREADFILHVVDTSSPDYFQHEETVHRLLADLEVQQIPQLTVYNKKDIQHIDFVPVAKTETIMISAFEEEDRQQLKQKIEQMVLKSMEYYHVEVPATEGRLLAQLKNETILRELNFHEEKQLYVCKGYALSDHQIYGQLNKFTV
;
A
#
# COMPACT_ATOMS: atom_id res chain seq x y z
N MET A 1 1.62 -42.61 49.98
CA MET A 1 2.68 -41.78 50.62
C MET A 1 3.15 -40.76 49.61
N MET A 2 2.79 -39.55 49.90
CA MET A 2 3.05 -38.35 49.10
C MET A 2 4.53 -38.00 49.05
N LYS A 3 4.97 -37.40 47.97
CA LYS A 3 5.93 -36.30 47.98
C LYS A 3 5.73 -35.40 46.76
N GLU A 4 5.34 -34.19 47.04
CA GLU A 4 5.27 -33.01 46.20
C GLU A 4 6.66 -32.63 45.67
N ALA A 5 6.72 -32.20 44.39
CA ALA A 5 7.90 -31.54 43.85
C ALA A 5 7.52 -30.09 43.47
N VAL A 6 8.16 -29.14 44.12
CA VAL A 6 8.07 -27.68 43.93
C VAL A 6 8.85 -27.26 42.68
N PRO A 7 8.36 -26.33 41.82
CA PRO A 7 9.09 -25.89 40.66
C PRO A 7 10.18 -24.87 41.02
N GLY A 8 11.35 -25.06 40.46
CA GLY A 8 12.55 -24.25 40.63
C GLY A 8 12.43 -22.87 40.00
N THR A 9 12.75 -21.85 40.77
CA THR A 9 12.99 -20.46 40.41
C THR A 9 14.18 -20.32 39.47
N VAL A 10 13.94 -19.83 38.26
CA VAL A 10 14.98 -19.34 37.36
C VAL A 10 15.38 -17.94 37.76
N ARG A 11 16.60 -17.77 38.21
CA ARG A 11 17.21 -16.48 38.58
C ARG A 11 17.35 -15.60 37.32
N GLY A 12 16.74 -14.41 37.38
CA GLY A 12 16.96 -13.36 36.40
C GLY A 12 18.36 -12.77 36.49
N HIS A 13 19.01 -12.65 35.35
CA HIS A 13 20.19 -11.79 35.23
C HIS A 13 19.72 -10.34 35.11
N SER A 14 20.02 -9.57 36.12
CA SER A 14 19.91 -8.13 36.17
C SER A 14 20.97 -7.51 35.26
N CYS A 15 20.55 -6.99 34.10
CA CYS A 15 21.34 -5.99 33.37
C CYS A 15 20.93 -4.61 33.88
N GLU A 16 21.78 -4.03 34.70
CA GLU A 16 21.78 -2.59 34.97
C GLU A 16 22.18 -1.87 33.67
N PHE A 17 21.22 -1.21 33.02
CA PHE A 17 21.48 -0.22 31.98
C PHE A 17 20.96 1.16 32.41
N VAL A 18 21.94 2.01 32.52
CA VAL A 18 22.00 3.44 32.77
C VAL A 18 20.77 4.22 32.32
N HIS A 19 20.16 4.94 33.25
CA HIS A 19 19.18 6.01 33.07
C HIS A 19 19.79 7.14 32.23
N MET A 20 19.38 7.30 30.97
CA MET A 20 19.28 8.55 30.21
C MET A 20 18.80 8.25 28.79
N GLY A 21 17.60 8.64 28.45
CA GLY A 21 17.00 8.49 27.12
C GLY A 21 15.57 7.97 27.12
N ARG A 22 14.93 7.87 28.28
CA ARG A 22 13.67 7.11 28.46
C ARG A 22 12.36 7.79 28.05
N THR A 23 12.31 9.11 27.83
CA THR A 23 10.99 9.75 27.72
C THR A 23 10.37 9.65 26.34
N VAL A 24 11.12 9.89 25.26
CA VAL A 24 10.57 9.79 23.88
C VAL A 24 10.44 8.33 23.43
N CYS A 25 11.41 7.47 23.75
CA CYS A 25 11.31 6.02 23.49
C CYS A 25 10.26 5.32 24.38
N LEU A 26 9.99 5.81 25.60
CA LEU A 26 8.98 5.24 26.50
C LEU A 26 7.56 5.59 26.09
N GLU A 27 7.30 6.77 25.52
CA GLU A 27 6.00 7.09 24.93
C GLU A 27 5.75 6.28 23.66
N TRP A 28 6.78 6.04 22.86
CA TRP A 28 6.66 5.19 21.66
C TRP A 28 6.48 3.69 22.00
N ASN A 29 7.16 3.18 23.02
CA ASN A 29 6.96 1.82 23.54
C ASN A 29 5.67 1.69 24.38
N ARG A 30 5.23 2.74 25.07
CA ARG A 30 3.88 2.80 25.67
C ARG A 30 2.80 2.71 24.60
N ARG A 31 2.94 3.37 23.44
CA ARG A 31 2.00 3.23 22.32
C ARG A 31 1.86 1.78 21.85
N LYS A 32 2.96 1.00 21.75
CA LYS A 32 2.90 -0.44 21.47
C LYS A 32 2.18 -1.25 22.56
N PHE A 33 2.30 -0.86 23.81
CA PHE A 33 1.69 -1.56 24.94
C PHE A 33 0.19 -1.28 25.07
N TRP A 34 -0.26 -0.07 24.71
CA TRP A 34 -1.69 0.31 24.72
C TRP A 34 -2.46 -0.28 23.53
N MET A 35 -1.83 -0.57 22.39
CA MET A 35 -2.46 -1.27 21.28
C MET A 35 -2.84 -2.73 21.56
N GLN A 36 -2.44 -3.29 22.70
CA GLN A 36 -2.71 -4.69 23.05
C GLN A 36 -3.79 -4.91 24.12
N GLN A 37 -4.39 -3.86 24.69
CA GLN A 37 -5.20 -4.04 25.92
C GLN A 37 -6.63 -3.47 25.93
N SER A 38 -7.21 -2.96 24.88
CA SER A 38 -8.67 -2.73 24.86
C SER A 38 -9.23 -2.72 23.44
N GLU A 39 -10.31 -3.43 23.19
CA GLU A 39 -11.19 -3.28 22.04
C GLU A 39 -11.97 -1.95 22.07
N SER A 40 -11.55 -0.95 22.83
CA SER A 40 -12.18 0.35 22.85
C SER A 40 -11.73 1.18 21.66
N TYR A 41 -12.67 1.56 20.83
CA TYR A 41 -12.47 2.54 19.77
C TYR A 41 -12.10 3.90 20.38
N GLU A 42 -11.04 4.56 19.85
CA GLU A 42 -10.73 5.94 20.22
C GLU A 42 -11.80 6.88 19.65
N LYS A 43 -12.35 7.80 20.46
CA LYS A 43 -13.27 8.83 20.00
C LYS A 43 -12.52 9.89 19.21
N VAL A 44 -12.98 10.19 17.99
CA VAL A 44 -12.26 11.06 17.07
C VAL A 44 -13.16 12.19 16.57
N ILE A 45 -12.64 13.42 16.58
CA ILE A 45 -13.22 14.52 15.80
C ILE A 45 -12.40 14.68 14.52
N ILE A 46 -13.04 14.67 13.37
CA ILE A 46 -12.39 14.96 12.09
C ILE A 46 -12.63 16.40 11.68
N VAL A 47 -11.55 17.06 11.21
CA VAL A 47 -11.55 18.50 10.90
C VAL A 47 -11.09 18.72 9.48
N GLY A 48 -11.85 19.53 8.73
CA GLY A 48 -11.53 19.85 7.35
C GLY A 48 -11.64 21.33 7.01
N CYS A 49 -10.86 21.78 6.04
CA CYS A 49 -10.91 23.14 5.49
C CYS A 49 -11.09 23.09 3.97
N GLN A 50 -12.32 23.19 3.50
CA GLN A 50 -12.63 23.26 2.08
C GLN A 50 -12.16 24.60 1.50
N THR A 51 -11.36 24.56 0.44
CA THR A 51 -10.87 25.77 -0.23
C THR A 51 -11.52 25.98 -1.59
N THR A 52 -10.91 25.51 -2.66
CA THR A 52 -11.34 25.69 -4.05
C THR A 52 -12.04 24.47 -4.64
N GLU A 53 -12.18 23.43 -3.86
CA GLU A 53 -12.76 22.16 -4.30
C GLU A 53 -14.28 22.24 -4.37
N ASP A 54 -14.87 21.45 -5.29
CA ASP A 54 -16.30 21.25 -5.37
C ASP A 54 -16.85 20.62 -4.09
N ASP A 55 -18.08 20.98 -3.71
CA ASP A 55 -18.69 20.54 -2.45
C ASP A 55 -18.77 19.01 -2.37
N LEU A 56 -19.19 18.34 -3.45
CA LEU A 56 -19.28 16.88 -3.51
C LEU A 56 -17.91 16.22 -3.35
N ARG A 57 -16.92 16.72 -4.07
CA ARG A 57 -15.54 16.19 -3.98
C ARG A 57 -14.97 16.31 -2.57
N TYR A 58 -15.24 17.43 -1.92
CA TYR A 58 -14.77 17.65 -0.56
C TYR A 58 -15.49 16.73 0.46
N GLU A 59 -16.79 16.51 0.28
CA GLU A 59 -17.55 15.56 1.10
C GLU A 59 -16.98 14.15 0.99
N TYR A 60 -16.66 13.67 -0.22
CA TYR A 60 -15.99 12.37 -0.41
C TYR A 60 -14.63 12.30 0.27
N SER A 61 -13.83 13.38 0.25
CA SER A 61 -12.56 13.43 0.96
C SER A 61 -12.73 13.28 2.47
N MET A 62 -13.79 13.85 3.04
CA MET A 62 -14.12 13.73 4.47
C MET A 62 -14.66 12.33 4.80
N ASP A 63 -15.44 11.71 3.94
CA ASP A 63 -15.94 10.33 4.10
C ASP A 63 -14.80 9.31 3.97
N GLU A 64 -13.82 9.57 3.09
CA GLU A 64 -12.60 8.78 3.02
C GLU A 64 -11.78 8.90 4.31
N LEU A 65 -11.66 10.11 4.90
CA LEU A 65 -11.00 10.32 6.19
C LEU A 65 -11.71 9.56 7.33
N GLU A 66 -13.03 9.53 7.34
CA GLU A 66 -13.80 8.72 8.28
C GLU A 66 -13.52 7.22 8.10
N SER A 67 -13.46 6.74 6.85
CA SER A 67 -13.13 5.35 6.53
C SER A 67 -11.70 4.98 6.94
N LEU A 68 -10.74 5.92 6.78
CA LEU A 68 -9.37 5.77 7.29
C LEU A 68 -9.36 5.69 8.82
N THR A 69 -10.13 6.55 9.48
CA THR A 69 -10.26 6.58 10.94
C THR A 69 -10.81 5.26 11.47
N SER A 70 -11.87 4.74 10.86
CA SER A 70 -12.44 3.42 11.19
C SER A 70 -11.43 2.29 10.96
N THR A 71 -10.63 2.35 9.89
CA THR A 71 -9.55 1.38 9.61
C THR A 71 -8.48 1.40 10.71
N ALA A 72 -8.23 2.55 11.33
CA ALA A 72 -7.32 2.72 12.46
C ALA A 72 -7.96 2.41 13.83
N LYS A 73 -9.21 1.90 13.86
CA LYS A 73 -10.01 1.65 15.07
C LYS A 73 -10.43 2.92 15.83
N GLY A 74 -10.64 4.03 15.10
CA GLY A 74 -11.25 5.24 15.63
C GLY A 74 -12.74 5.30 15.32
N GLU A 75 -13.52 5.87 16.23
CA GLU A 75 -14.95 6.20 16.06
C GLU A 75 -15.10 7.71 15.88
N VAL A 76 -15.61 8.12 14.71
CA VAL A 76 -15.84 9.55 14.45
C VAL A 76 -17.10 10.01 15.17
N VAL A 77 -16.92 10.83 16.20
CA VAL A 77 -18.01 11.38 17.02
C VAL A 77 -18.49 12.73 16.51
N ALA A 78 -17.68 13.47 15.75
CA ALA A 78 -18.08 14.72 15.11
C ALA A 78 -17.22 15.03 13.88
N LYS A 79 -17.82 15.75 12.92
CA LYS A 79 -17.17 16.32 11.73
C LYS A 79 -17.23 17.85 11.82
N LEU A 80 -16.08 18.52 11.72
CA LEU A 80 -15.98 19.96 11.73
C LEU A 80 -15.41 20.46 10.42
N ILE A 81 -16.21 21.10 9.58
CA ILE A 81 -15.81 21.61 8.27
C ILE A 81 -15.88 23.14 8.26
N GLN A 82 -14.88 23.75 7.64
CA GLN A 82 -14.87 25.19 7.37
C GLN A 82 -14.63 25.44 5.88
N LYS A 83 -15.46 26.27 5.26
CA LYS A 83 -15.26 26.75 3.88
C LYS A 83 -14.52 28.09 3.90
N ARG A 84 -13.41 28.17 3.16
CA ARG A 84 -12.55 29.36 3.08
C ARG A 84 -11.89 29.46 1.71
N ASP A 85 -11.44 30.66 1.32
CA ASP A 85 -10.61 30.83 0.12
C ASP A 85 -9.19 30.26 0.27
N ARG A 86 -8.66 30.23 1.52
CA ARG A 86 -7.31 29.72 1.84
C ARG A 86 -7.30 29.12 3.23
N VAL A 87 -6.48 28.09 3.38
CA VAL A 87 -6.13 27.52 4.67
C VAL A 87 -5.46 28.58 5.56
N HIS A 88 -5.85 28.62 6.85
CA HIS A 88 -5.24 29.59 7.78
C HIS A 88 -3.78 29.21 8.07
N PRO A 89 -2.81 30.14 7.87
CA PRO A 89 -1.38 29.79 7.93
C PRO A 89 -0.92 29.33 9.31
N SER A 90 -1.56 29.82 10.39
CA SER A 90 -1.15 29.52 11.78
C SER A 90 -1.90 28.34 12.41
N THR A 91 -3.15 28.09 12.02
CA THR A 91 -4.04 27.13 12.73
C THR A 91 -4.85 26.26 11.78
N TYR A 92 -4.56 26.27 10.47
CA TYR A 92 -5.28 25.52 9.43
C TYR A 92 -6.74 26.01 9.24
N ILE A 93 -7.52 26.10 10.30
CA ILE A 93 -8.87 26.70 10.35
C ILE A 93 -8.82 28.09 11.00
N GLY A 94 -9.84 28.90 10.80
CA GLY A 94 -9.93 30.26 11.39
C GLY A 94 -10.12 30.23 12.90
N LYS A 95 -9.71 31.30 13.60
CA LYS A 95 -9.77 31.39 15.08
C LYS A 95 -11.14 31.06 15.67
N GLY A 96 -12.23 31.58 15.10
CA GLY A 96 -13.60 31.27 15.56
C GLY A 96 -13.92 29.78 15.49
N LYS A 97 -13.40 29.09 14.42
CA LYS A 97 -13.58 27.64 14.26
C LYS A 97 -12.69 26.83 15.22
N VAL A 98 -11.52 27.37 15.62
CA VAL A 98 -10.70 26.79 16.71
C VAL A 98 -11.44 26.85 18.04
N THR A 99 -12.11 27.97 18.34
CA THR A 99 -12.94 28.11 19.57
C THR A 99 -14.11 27.12 19.56
N GLU A 100 -14.77 26.92 18.42
CA GLU A 100 -15.84 25.93 18.26
C GLU A 100 -15.31 24.50 18.44
N LEU A 101 -14.13 24.18 17.88
CA LEU A 101 -13.47 22.91 18.06
C LEU A 101 -13.11 22.66 19.55
N SER A 102 -12.63 23.67 20.27
CA SER A 102 -12.33 23.57 21.70
C SER A 102 -13.62 23.36 22.52
N ALA A 103 -14.73 23.95 22.14
CA ALA A 103 -16.02 23.71 22.79
C ALA A 103 -16.53 22.27 22.54
N LEU A 104 -16.40 21.77 21.32
CA LEU A 104 -16.72 20.37 20.98
C LEU A 104 -15.81 19.39 21.72
N GLU A 105 -14.53 19.73 21.90
CA GLU A 105 -13.58 18.93 22.68
C GLU A 105 -14.04 18.82 24.14
N GLU A 106 -14.50 19.90 24.77
CA GLU A 106 -14.99 19.89 26.15
C GLU A 106 -16.32 19.13 26.29
N GLU A 107 -17.17 19.12 25.26
CA GLU A 107 -18.47 18.42 25.26
C GLU A 107 -18.33 16.91 25.02
N LEU A 108 -17.53 16.52 24.02
CA LEU A 108 -17.46 15.13 23.52
C LEU A 108 -16.30 14.32 24.13
N GLU A 109 -15.33 15.01 24.76
CA GLU A 109 -14.11 14.41 25.32
C GLU A 109 -13.43 13.43 24.33
N PRO A 110 -13.00 13.89 23.14
CA PRO A 110 -12.35 13.03 22.15
C PRO A 110 -10.93 12.67 22.60
N ASP A 111 -10.50 11.46 22.26
CA ASP A 111 -9.12 11.02 22.45
C ASP A 111 -8.18 11.66 21.42
N LEU A 112 -8.71 11.95 20.22
CA LEU A 112 -7.93 12.34 19.06
C LEU A 112 -8.71 13.31 18.16
N ILE A 113 -7.99 14.28 17.57
CA ILE A 113 -8.50 15.17 16.52
C ILE A 113 -7.66 14.96 15.28
N ILE A 114 -8.32 14.66 14.14
CA ILE A 114 -7.66 14.36 12.86
C ILE A 114 -7.99 15.45 11.84
N PHE A 115 -6.97 16.06 11.26
CA PHE A 115 -7.11 17.04 10.20
C PHE A 115 -6.99 16.37 8.83
N ASN A 116 -7.85 16.75 7.88
CA ASN A 116 -7.92 16.13 6.56
C ASN A 116 -6.69 16.40 5.68
N ASP A 117 -6.00 17.51 5.89
CA ASP A 117 -4.79 17.88 5.16
C ASP A 117 -3.54 17.76 6.04
N GLU A 118 -2.36 17.71 5.41
CA GLU A 118 -1.10 17.71 6.14
C GLU A 118 -0.89 19.04 6.87
N LEU A 119 -0.65 18.99 8.16
CA LEU A 119 -0.39 20.15 8.99
C LEU A 119 1.11 20.51 9.02
N SER A 120 1.41 21.79 8.88
CA SER A 120 2.76 22.28 9.15
C SER A 120 3.12 22.15 10.65
N PRO A 121 4.42 22.01 10.98
CA PRO A 121 4.86 21.95 12.38
C PRO A 121 4.41 23.15 13.23
N SER A 122 4.25 24.32 12.63
CA SER A 122 3.75 25.53 13.28
C SER A 122 2.25 25.46 13.57
N GLN A 123 1.46 24.91 12.64
CA GLN A 123 0.03 24.71 12.85
C GLN A 123 -0.25 23.73 13.97
N VAL A 124 0.42 22.58 13.97
CA VAL A 124 0.30 21.58 15.06
C VAL A 124 0.61 22.23 16.42
N ARG A 125 1.71 22.97 16.53
CA ARG A 125 2.09 23.65 17.77
C ARG A 125 1.06 24.67 18.23
N ASN A 126 0.56 25.52 17.30
CA ASN A 126 -0.40 26.55 17.67
C ASN A 126 -1.75 25.95 18.08
N LEU A 127 -2.21 24.92 17.36
CA LEU A 127 -3.42 24.18 17.72
C LEU A 127 -3.29 23.50 19.11
N SER A 128 -2.13 22.91 19.43
CA SER A 128 -1.87 22.28 20.72
C SER A 128 -1.78 23.26 21.90
N THR A 129 -1.83 24.58 21.68
CA THR A 129 -1.97 25.57 22.76
C THR A 129 -3.42 25.80 23.16
N GLU A 130 -4.36 25.56 22.25
CA GLU A 130 -5.80 25.78 22.41
C GLU A 130 -6.57 24.49 22.67
N ILE A 131 -6.03 23.36 22.21
CA ILE A 131 -6.65 22.03 22.20
C ILE A 131 -5.82 21.08 23.07
N LYS A 132 -6.49 20.33 23.97
CA LYS A 132 -5.86 19.38 24.90
C LYS A 132 -5.71 17.98 24.27
N ALA A 133 -6.68 17.57 23.45
CA ALA A 133 -6.67 16.28 22.77
C ALA A 133 -5.47 16.15 21.83
N ARG A 134 -5.10 14.91 21.54
CA ARG A 134 -4.01 14.61 20.62
C ARG A 134 -4.39 15.04 19.19
N ILE A 135 -3.53 15.79 18.54
CA ILE A 135 -3.73 16.26 17.16
C ILE A 135 -2.85 15.46 16.23
N ILE A 136 -3.45 14.91 15.17
CA ILE A 136 -2.74 14.32 14.04
C ILE A 136 -3.35 14.83 12.73
N ASP A 137 -2.65 14.61 11.62
CA ASP A 137 -3.16 14.88 10.29
C ASP A 137 -3.36 13.57 9.49
N ARG A 138 -3.97 13.69 8.30
CA ARG A 138 -4.20 12.57 7.39
C ARG A 138 -2.94 11.77 7.11
N SER A 139 -1.79 12.44 6.94
CA SER A 139 -0.50 11.80 6.67
C SER A 139 -0.05 10.90 7.82
N GLN A 140 -0.19 11.37 9.06
CA GLN A 140 0.15 10.58 10.24
C GLN A 140 -0.83 9.41 10.42
N LEU A 141 -2.13 9.61 10.19
CA LEU A 141 -3.13 8.55 10.26
C LEU A 141 -2.80 7.41 9.28
N ILE A 142 -2.49 7.74 8.03
CA ILE A 142 -2.09 6.76 7.02
C ILE A 142 -0.81 6.02 7.44
N LEU A 143 0.20 6.73 7.97
CA LEU A 143 1.42 6.12 8.49
C LEU A 143 1.16 5.15 9.66
N ASP A 144 0.21 5.47 10.53
CA ASP A 144 -0.16 4.63 11.66
C ASP A 144 -0.90 3.35 11.18
N ILE A 145 -1.79 3.48 10.17
CA ILE A 145 -2.40 2.32 9.51
C ILE A 145 -1.32 1.42 8.89
N PHE A 146 -0.36 1.99 8.17
CA PHE A 146 0.73 1.22 7.57
C PHE A 146 1.63 0.53 8.59
N ALA A 147 1.88 1.17 9.72
CA ALA A 147 2.67 0.57 10.80
C ALA A 147 2.01 -0.71 11.36
N THR A 148 0.68 -0.79 11.34
CA THR A 148 -0.07 -1.99 11.76
C THR A 148 -0.10 -3.06 10.68
N ARG A 149 -0.08 -2.67 9.39
CA ARG A 149 -0.21 -3.56 8.23
C ARG A 149 1.13 -4.14 7.75
N ALA A 150 2.24 -3.45 7.96
CA ALA A 150 3.57 -3.89 7.56
C ALA A 150 3.96 -5.23 8.21
N ARG A 151 4.07 -6.28 7.42
CA ARG A 151 4.46 -7.63 7.86
C ARG A 151 5.89 -7.95 7.50
N SER A 152 6.31 -7.59 6.29
CA SER A 152 7.66 -7.84 5.81
C SER A 152 8.68 -6.96 6.56
N ARG A 153 9.95 -7.42 6.59
CA ARG A 153 11.05 -6.62 7.12
C ARG A 153 11.23 -5.32 6.32
N GLU A 154 11.08 -5.39 5.00
CA GLU A 154 11.19 -4.24 4.10
C GLU A 154 10.08 -3.23 4.40
N GLY A 155 8.82 -3.66 4.41
CA GLY A 155 7.67 -2.79 4.70
C GLY A 155 7.79 -2.10 6.07
N LYS A 156 8.21 -2.84 7.11
CA LYS A 156 8.45 -2.25 8.44
C LYS A 156 9.51 -1.16 8.44
N LEU A 157 10.63 -1.39 7.74
CA LEU A 157 11.70 -0.39 7.62
C LEU A 157 11.27 0.83 6.80
N GLN A 158 10.49 0.62 5.75
CA GLN A 158 9.96 1.72 4.92
C GLN A 158 8.98 2.60 5.70
N VAL A 159 8.05 1.99 6.42
CA VAL A 159 7.10 2.72 7.27
C VAL A 159 7.84 3.46 8.39
N GLU A 160 8.79 2.82 9.06
CA GLU A 160 9.60 3.45 10.10
C GLU A 160 10.41 4.64 9.55
N LEU A 161 10.97 4.50 8.35
CA LEU A 161 11.66 5.59 7.66
C LEU A 161 10.74 6.78 7.41
N ALA A 162 9.54 6.53 6.86
CA ALA A 162 8.55 7.58 6.59
C ALA A 162 8.08 8.26 7.87
N GLN A 163 7.80 7.50 8.93
CA GLN A 163 7.43 8.06 10.24
C GLN A 163 8.53 8.96 10.82
N LEU A 164 9.79 8.54 10.74
CA LEU A 164 10.91 9.33 11.23
C LEU A 164 11.14 10.61 10.40
N GLN A 165 10.96 10.52 9.08
CA GLN A 165 11.05 11.69 8.19
C GLN A 165 9.90 12.68 8.43
N TYR A 166 8.70 12.19 8.66
CA TYR A 166 7.53 13.01 9.04
C TYR A 166 7.73 13.68 10.40
N LEU A 167 8.29 12.96 11.38
CA LEU A 167 8.49 13.46 12.74
C LEU A 167 9.64 14.47 12.85
N LEU A 168 10.73 14.28 12.09
CA LEU A 168 11.96 15.08 12.20
C LEU A 168 11.75 16.60 12.14
N PRO A 169 10.97 17.18 11.19
CA PRO A 169 10.69 18.63 11.18
C PRO A 169 9.78 19.06 12.34
N ARG A 170 8.94 18.17 12.86
CA ARG A 170 7.94 18.44 13.92
C ARG A 170 8.54 18.47 15.34
N LEU A 171 9.73 17.93 15.53
CA LEU A 171 10.46 17.99 16.81
C LEU A 171 10.86 19.42 17.24
N GLY A 172 10.85 20.40 16.33
CA GLY A 172 11.29 21.77 16.61
C GLY A 172 10.38 22.62 17.50
N GLY A 173 9.20 22.13 17.86
CA GLY A 173 8.20 22.90 18.61
C GLY A 173 8.17 22.67 20.12
N GLN A 174 8.59 21.51 20.60
CA GLN A 174 8.50 21.14 22.02
C GLN A 174 9.66 21.69 22.88
N GLY A 175 10.79 22.06 22.28
CA GLY A 175 11.98 22.56 22.98
C GLY A 175 11.82 23.94 23.63
N ILE A 176 10.88 24.77 23.14
CA ILE A 176 10.65 26.13 23.66
C ILE A 176 9.96 26.11 25.03
N GLN A 177 9.14 25.12 25.32
CA GLN A 177 8.50 24.98 26.65
C GLN A 177 9.49 24.52 27.72
N LEU A 178 10.50 23.70 27.33
CA LEU A 178 11.54 23.22 28.25
C LEU A 178 12.67 24.25 28.47
N SER A 179 12.93 25.15 27.48
CA SER A 179 13.95 26.19 27.60
C SER A 179 13.53 27.39 28.48
N ARG A 180 12.22 27.60 28.70
CA ARG A 180 11.73 28.67 29.62
C ARG A 180 11.97 28.41 31.07
N LEU A 181 12.33 27.19 31.47
CA LEU A 181 12.63 26.83 32.88
C LEU A 181 14.09 27.01 33.29
N GLY A 182 14.97 27.45 32.39
CA GLY A 182 16.39 27.64 32.64
C GLY A 182 16.87 29.03 32.17
N ALA A 183 16.42 30.11 32.80
CA ALA A 183 16.81 31.47 32.44
C ALA A 183 18.18 31.84 33.03
N GLY A 184 19.22 31.80 32.21
CA GLY A 184 20.49 32.45 32.41
C GLY A 184 20.99 33.06 31.11
N ILE A 185 21.31 34.35 31.11
CA ILE A 185 21.92 35.03 29.94
C ILE A 185 23.28 34.38 29.66
N GLY A 186 23.42 33.68 28.53
CA GLY A 186 24.70 33.15 28.02
C GLY A 186 24.97 31.65 28.22
N THR A 187 24.06 30.87 28.82
CA THR A 187 24.19 29.41 28.91
C THR A 187 23.21 28.72 27.96
N ARG A 188 23.71 27.86 27.04
CA ARG A 188 22.89 26.92 26.30
C ARG A 188 22.09 26.08 27.28
N GLY A 189 20.77 26.28 27.31
CA GLY A 189 19.90 25.58 28.25
C GLY A 189 19.88 24.05 28.00
N PRO A 190 19.68 23.21 29.05
CA PRO A 190 19.63 21.75 28.94
C PRO A 190 18.54 21.23 27.97
N GLY A 191 17.51 22.06 27.67
CA GLY A 191 16.48 21.72 26.68
C GLY A 191 16.93 21.82 25.23
N GLU A 192 17.82 22.75 24.90
CA GLU A 192 18.35 22.92 23.53
C GLU A 192 19.30 21.77 23.17
N THR A 193 20.13 21.33 24.09
CA THR A 193 21.01 20.18 23.90
C THR A 193 20.26 18.87 23.78
N LYS A 194 19.15 18.70 24.49
CA LYS A 194 18.32 17.51 24.42
C LYS A 194 17.65 17.38 23.05
N LEU A 195 17.05 18.47 22.56
CA LEU A 195 16.38 18.52 21.27
C LEU A 195 17.36 18.29 20.10
N GLU A 196 18.55 18.82 20.19
CA GLU A 196 19.61 18.59 19.20
C GLU A 196 20.13 17.15 19.26
N SER A 197 20.25 16.59 20.44
CA SER A 197 20.58 15.17 20.64
C SER A 197 19.53 14.26 20.03
N ASP A 198 18.23 14.53 20.26
CA ASP A 198 17.11 13.75 19.73
C ASP A 198 17.06 13.82 18.20
N ARG A 199 17.25 15.03 17.62
CA ARG A 199 17.36 15.20 16.17
C ARG A 199 18.53 14.42 15.57
N ARG A 200 19.68 14.43 16.23
CA ARG A 200 20.87 13.70 15.80
C ARG A 200 20.65 12.21 15.87
N HIS A 201 19.97 11.73 16.91
CA HIS A 201 19.61 10.33 17.07
C HIS A 201 18.67 9.86 15.93
N ILE A 202 17.62 10.65 15.65
CA ILE A 202 16.68 10.33 14.56
C ILE A 202 17.37 10.35 13.20
N ARG A 203 18.24 11.32 12.91
CA ARG A 203 19.00 11.34 11.66
C ARG A 203 19.87 10.09 11.48
N ARG A 204 20.59 9.68 12.54
CA ARG A 204 21.39 8.43 12.49
C ARG A 204 20.50 7.23 12.21
N LYS A 205 19.33 7.15 12.86
CA LYS A 205 18.38 6.06 12.66
C LYS A 205 17.84 6.04 11.22
N ILE A 206 17.55 7.20 10.63
CA ILE A 206 17.18 7.36 9.21
C ILE A 206 18.29 6.81 8.32
N ASP A 207 19.53 7.15 8.56
CA ASP A 207 20.67 6.71 7.75
C ASP A 207 20.93 5.21 7.89
N ASP A 208 20.79 4.64 9.10
CA ASP A 208 20.87 3.20 9.35
C ASP A 208 19.75 2.44 8.62
N ILE A 209 18.52 2.93 8.64
CA ILE A 209 17.41 2.31 7.94
C ILE A 209 17.62 2.38 6.42
N LYS A 210 18.07 3.51 5.87
CA LYS A 210 18.39 3.64 4.44
C LYS A 210 19.46 2.63 4.01
N THR A 211 20.47 2.42 4.86
CA THR A 211 21.52 1.42 4.61
C THR A 211 20.94 0.01 4.59
N GLN A 212 20.08 -0.35 5.55
CA GLN A 212 19.43 -1.65 5.58
C GLN A 212 18.51 -1.86 4.37
N LEU A 213 17.74 -0.85 3.96
CA LEU A 213 16.89 -0.91 2.78
C LEU A 213 17.71 -1.09 1.51
N SER A 214 18.87 -0.43 1.37
CA SER A 214 19.74 -0.60 0.20
C SER A 214 20.21 -2.04 0.00
N VAL A 215 20.50 -2.76 1.09
CA VAL A 215 20.87 -4.18 1.04
C VAL A 215 19.68 -5.04 0.59
N ILE A 216 18.47 -4.74 1.09
CA ILE A 216 17.26 -5.48 0.70
C ILE A 216 16.96 -5.26 -0.79
N VAL A 217 17.07 -4.03 -1.30
CA VAL A 217 16.90 -3.71 -2.72
C VAL A 217 17.87 -4.53 -3.58
N GLN A 218 19.17 -4.57 -3.24
CA GLN A 218 20.17 -5.37 -3.98
C GLN A 218 19.81 -6.88 -4.00
N HIS A 219 19.29 -7.41 -2.90
CA HIS A 219 18.82 -8.81 -2.88
C HIS A 219 17.63 -9.02 -3.79
N ARG A 220 16.66 -8.09 -3.77
CA ARG A 220 15.46 -8.13 -4.62
C ARG A 220 15.81 -8.06 -6.10
N ASP A 221 16.75 -7.19 -6.50
CA ASP A 221 17.21 -7.06 -7.88
C ASP A 221 17.78 -8.38 -8.42
N ARG A 222 18.54 -9.15 -7.60
CA ARG A 222 19.01 -10.47 -7.97
C ARG A 222 17.88 -11.48 -8.20
N TYR A 223 16.81 -11.43 -7.38
CA TYR A 223 15.63 -12.27 -7.59
C TYR A 223 14.84 -11.85 -8.83
N ARG A 224 14.77 -10.54 -9.11
CA ARG A 224 14.16 -9.99 -10.34
C ARG A 224 14.93 -10.43 -11.58
N GLU A 225 16.25 -10.35 -11.58
CA GLU A 225 17.06 -10.86 -12.68
C GLU A 225 16.83 -12.35 -12.94
N ARG A 226 16.66 -13.15 -11.89
CA ARG A 226 16.30 -14.58 -12.04
C ARG A 226 14.90 -14.75 -12.64
N ARG A 227 13.91 -13.96 -12.21
CA ARG A 227 12.56 -13.97 -12.80
C ARG A 227 12.59 -13.55 -14.27
N LYS A 228 13.35 -12.50 -14.62
CA LYS A 228 13.59 -12.06 -15.99
C LYS A 228 14.30 -13.16 -16.83
N LYS A 229 15.26 -13.87 -16.27
CA LYS A 229 15.89 -15.02 -16.95
C LYS A 229 14.92 -16.17 -17.19
N ASN A 230 14.03 -16.43 -16.25
CA ASN A 230 12.99 -17.46 -16.39
C ASN A 230 11.79 -16.98 -17.21
N LYS A 231 11.74 -15.67 -17.56
CA LYS A 231 10.73 -15.02 -18.41
C LYS A 231 9.28 -15.36 -18.06
N ALA A 232 8.99 -15.41 -16.75
CA ALA A 232 7.62 -15.55 -16.28
C ALA A 232 6.84 -14.27 -16.58
N TYR A 233 5.71 -14.37 -17.26
CA TYR A 233 4.83 -13.24 -17.56
C TYR A 233 4.26 -12.65 -16.28
N GLN A 234 4.43 -11.35 -16.07
CA GLN A 234 4.11 -10.67 -14.84
C GLN A 234 2.90 -9.74 -15.02
N ILE A 235 1.89 -9.91 -14.17
CA ILE A 235 0.66 -9.14 -14.14
C ILE A 235 0.62 -8.36 -12.83
N ALA A 236 0.49 -7.03 -12.88
CA ALA A 236 0.31 -6.21 -11.68
C ALA A 236 -1.15 -5.79 -11.52
N LEU A 237 -1.71 -6.02 -10.32
CA LEU A 237 -3.00 -5.45 -9.92
C LEU A 237 -2.78 -4.04 -9.40
N VAL A 238 -3.42 -3.06 -10.01
CA VAL A 238 -3.41 -1.67 -9.55
C VAL A 238 -4.84 -1.17 -9.39
N GLY A 239 -5.03 -0.15 -8.59
CA GLY A 239 -6.36 0.44 -8.39
C GLY A 239 -6.45 1.15 -7.04
N TYR A 240 -7.53 1.86 -6.86
CA TYR A 240 -7.79 2.61 -5.63
C TYR A 240 -7.92 1.69 -4.41
N THR A 241 -7.76 2.23 -3.18
CA THR A 241 -8.02 1.48 -1.96
C THR A 241 -9.45 0.94 -1.96
N ASN A 242 -9.64 -0.25 -1.41
CA ASN A 242 -10.94 -0.94 -1.35
C ASN A 242 -11.62 -1.26 -2.71
N ALA A 243 -10.92 -1.13 -3.84
CA ALA A 243 -11.48 -1.54 -5.15
C ALA A 243 -11.64 -3.07 -5.31
N GLY A 244 -11.23 -3.85 -4.33
CA GLY A 244 -11.34 -5.31 -4.33
C GLY A 244 -10.14 -6.03 -4.96
N LYS A 245 -8.96 -5.38 -5.06
CA LYS A 245 -7.73 -5.98 -5.62
C LYS A 245 -7.32 -7.26 -4.90
N SER A 246 -7.22 -7.22 -3.57
CA SER A 246 -6.79 -8.38 -2.77
C SER A 246 -7.82 -9.51 -2.81
N THR A 247 -9.11 -9.19 -2.85
CA THR A 247 -10.18 -10.18 -3.04
C THR A 247 -10.05 -10.84 -4.41
N LEU A 248 -9.88 -10.05 -5.46
CA LEU A 248 -9.70 -10.56 -6.81
C LEU A 248 -8.44 -11.42 -6.94
N PHE A 249 -7.32 -10.96 -6.34
CA PHE A 249 -6.07 -11.71 -6.28
C PHE A 249 -6.25 -13.08 -5.63
N ASN A 250 -6.91 -13.15 -4.47
CA ASN A 250 -7.15 -14.40 -3.75
C ASN A 250 -8.00 -15.35 -4.58
N ARG A 251 -9.08 -14.86 -5.16
CA ARG A 251 -10.00 -15.64 -5.98
C ARG A 251 -9.38 -16.15 -7.29
N LEU A 252 -8.49 -15.38 -7.91
CA LEU A 252 -7.80 -15.80 -9.13
C LEU A 252 -6.69 -16.82 -8.86
N THR A 253 -6.04 -16.75 -7.68
CA THR A 253 -4.89 -17.59 -7.31
C THR A 253 -5.25 -18.76 -6.38
N GLU A 254 -6.54 -18.94 -6.06
CA GLU A 254 -7.05 -19.97 -5.14
C GLU A 254 -6.31 -19.97 -3.79
N SER A 255 -5.98 -18.77 -3.29
CA SER A 255 -5.24 -18.60 -2.05
C SER A 255 -6.11 -18.01 -0.95
N ASP A 256 -5.93 -18.48 0.29
CA ASP A 256 -6.61 -17.99 1.50
C ASP A 256 -5.83 -16.83 2.13
N SER A 257 -5.40 -15.82 1.36
CA SER A 257 -4.82 -14.66 2.00
C SER A 257 -5.91 -13.73 2.55
N PHE A 258 -5.54 -13.02 3.59
CA PHE A 258 -6.43 -12.23 4.42
C PHE A 258 -7.23 -11.18 3.60
N GLU A 259 -8.56 -11.31 3.60
CA GLU A 259 -9.48 -10.37 2.98
C GLU A 259 -10.12 -9.51 4.08
N GLU A 260 -9.90 -8.21 4.07
CA GLU A 260 -10.62 -7.26 4.92
C GLU A 260 -11.28 -6.19 4.05
N ASN A 261 -12.50 -5.86 4.37
CA ASN A 261 -13.19 -4.71 3.78
C ASN A 261 -12.73 -3.40 4.45
N GLN A 262 -11.41 -3.16 4.43
CA GLN A 262 -10.74 -2.02 5.04
C GLN A 262 -9.76 -1.39 4.06
N LEU A 263 -9.53 -0.08 4.22
CA LEU A 263 -8.54 0.62 3.43
C LEU A 263 -7.13 0.07 3.70
N PHE A 264 -6.29 -0.01 2.67
CA PHE A 264 -4.93 -0.54 2.76
C PHE A 264 -4.82 -1.95 3.33
N ALA A 265 -5.68 -2.87 2.87
CA ALA A 265 -5.62 -4.28 3.26
C ALA A 265 -4.25 -4.91 2.92
N THR A 266 -3.64 -4.50 1.81
CA THR A 266 -2.31 -4.93 1.36
C THR A 266 -1.33 -3.77 1.42
N LEU A 267 -0.22 -3.93 2.14
CA LEU A 267 0.94 -3.02 2.15
C LEU A 267 2.15 -3.66 1.48
N ASP A 268 2.45 -4.90 1.81
CA ASP A 268 3.55 -5.67 1.22
C ASP A 268 3.06 -6.34 -0.08
N PRO A 269 3.74 -6.18 -1.23
CA PRO A 269 3.31 -6.82 -2.48
C PRO A 269 3.36 -8.34 -2.35
N MET A 270 2.30 -9.00 -2.80
CA MET A 270 2.18 -10.45 -2.79
C MET A 270 2.11 -10.98 -4.22
N THR A 271 3.07 -11.84 -4.58
CA THR A 271 3.11 -12.47 -5.91
C THR A 271 2.73 -13.94 -5.82
N ARG A 272 1.83 -14.39 -6.70
CA ARG A 272 1.38 -15.79 -6.83
C ARG A 272 1.29 -16.19 -8.30
N LYS A 273 1.29 -17.50 -8.54
CA LYS A 273 1.04 -18.05 -9.86
C LYS A 273 -0.47 -18.10 -10.12
N VAL A 274 -0.88 -17.64 -11.29
CA VAL A 274 -2.24 -17.81 -11.82
C VAL A 274 -2.16 -18.70 -13.06
N ILE A 275 -3.09 -19.63 -13.22
CA ILE A 275 -3.19 -20.49 -14.38
C ILE A 275 -4.33 -19.95 -15.25
N LEU A 276 -4.00 -19.64 -16.51
CA LEU A 276 -4.95 -19.21 -17.52
C LEU A 276 -5.66 -20.42 -18.16
N PRO A 277 -6.77 -20.23 -18.88
CA PRO A 277 -7.57 -21.34 -19.45
C PRO A 277 -6.78 -22.29 -20.36
N SER A 278 -5.77 -21.79 -21.06
CA SER A 278 -4.86 -22.61 -21.89
C SER A 278 -3.88 -23.47 -21.10
N GLY A 279 -3.81 -23.32 -19.75
CA GLY A 279 -2.78 -23.91 -18.92
C GLY A 279 -1.52 -23.04 -18.76
N PHE A 280 -1.44 -21.91 -19.47
CA PHE A 280 -0.31 -20.97 -19.35
C PHE A 280 -0.25 -20.37 -17.95
N GLY A 281 0.94 -20.41 -17.34
CA GLY A 281 1.17 -19.87 -16.00
C GLY A 281 1.76 -18.47 -16.03
N ALA A 282 1.02 -17.49 -15.50
CA ALA A 282 1.50 -16.14 -15.26
C ALA A 282 1.72 -15.88 -13.77
N LEU A 283 2.51 -14.87 -13.43
CA LEU A 283 2.65 -14.36 -12.07
C LEU A 283 1.73 -13.13 -11.93
N ILE A 284 0.88 -13.14 -10.92
CA ILE A 284 0.05 -11.99 -10.57
C ILE A 284 0.53 -11.41 -9.25
N THR A 285 0.63 -10.10 -9.17
CA THR A 285 1.10 -9.39 -7.97
C THR A 285 0.02 -8.42 -7.49
N ASP A 286 -0.42 -8.60 -6.24
CA ASP A 286 -1.26 -7.61 -5.54
C ASP A 286 -0.38 -6.48 -5.03
N THR A 287 -0.80 -5.24 -5.30
CA THR A 287 -0.06 -4.03 -4.92
C THR A 287 -0.85 -3.21 -3.90
N VAL A 288 -0.18 -2.24 -3.28
CA VAL A 288 -0.82 -1.29 -2.38
C VAL A 288 -1.92 -0.53 -3.12
N GLY A 289 -3.05 -0.33 -2.44
CA GLY A 289 -4.12 0.51 -2.96
C GLY A 289 -3.71 1.99 -3.00
N PHE A 290 -4.05 2.66 -4.09
CA PHE A 290 -3.86 4.09 -4.22
C PHE A 290 -4.94 4.86 -3.44
N ILE A 291 -4.61 6.07 -3.01
CA ILE A 291 -5.50 6.98 -2.31
C ILE A 291 -5.24 8.41 -2.81
N GLN A 292 -6.22 9.29 -2.66
CA GLN A 292 -6.04 10.71 -2.98
C GLN A 292 -5.01 11.36 -2.03
N ASP A 293 -4.32 12.36 -2.54
CA ASP A 293 -3.41 13.23 -1.77
C ASP A 293 -2.38 12.47 -0.94
N LEU A 294 -1.81 11.39 -1.54
CA LEU A 294 -0.70 10.66 -0.92
C LEU A 294 0.47 11.62 -0.68
N PRO A 295 0.89 11.82 0.57
CA PRO A 295 2.06 12.64 0.87
C PRO A 295 3.31 12.13 0.14
N THR A 296 4.14 13.06 -0.37
CA THR A 296 5.37 12.71 -1.11
C THR A 296 6.34 11.87 -0.30
N THR A 297 6.34 12.03 1.03
CA THR A 297 7.10 11.19 1.97
C THR A 297 6.63 9.75 1.97
N LEU A 298 5.33 9.50 1.75
CA LEU A 298 4.75 8.16 1.64
C LEU A 298 5.01 7.51 0.28
N ILE A 299 5.03 8.28 -0.81
CA ILE A 299 5.40 7.78 -2.14
C ILE A 299 6.79 7.14 -2.09
N ALA A 300 7.74 7.76 -1.36
CA ALA A 300 9.07 7.18 -1.16
C ALA A 300 9.03 5.86 -0.36
N ALA A 301 8.10 5.71 0.59
CA ALA A 301 7.91 4.47 1.33
C ALA A 301 7.30 3.35 0.48
N PHE A 302 6.49 3.69 -0.54
CA PHE A 302 5.88 2.72 -1.47
C PHE A 302 6.73 2.40 -2.69
N ARG A 303 7.90 2.98 -2.80
CA ARG A 303 8.75 2.79 -3.98
C ARG A 303 8.92 1.33 -4.36
N SER A 304 9.03 0.43 -3.39
CA SER A 304 9.21 -1.01 -3.63
C SER A 304 7.99 -1.67 -4.27
N THR A 305 6.79 -1.27 -3.86
CA THR A 305 5.52 -1.78 -4.43
C THR A 305 5.25 -1.20 -5.79
N LEU A 306 5.59 0.08 -6.00
CA LEU A 306 5.48 0.75 -7.29
C LEU A 306 6.49 0.22 -8.32
N GLU A 307 7.67 -0.25 -7.86
CA GLU A 307 8.65 -0.91 -8.73
C GLU A 307 8.13 -2.24 -9.31
N GLU A 308 7.28 -3.00 -8.59
CA GLU A 308 6.65 -4.21 -9.14
C GLU A 308 5.67 -3.88 -10.28
N VAL A 309 5.04 -2.71 -10.27
CA VAL A 309 4.20 -2.23 -11.39
C VAL A 309 5.06 -1.89 -12.62
N ARG A 310 6.24 -1.27 -12.42
CA ARG A 310 7.19 -0.95 -13.49
C ARG A 310 7.76 -2.18 -14.19
N GLU A 311 7.86 -3.29 -13.48
CA GLU A 311 8.41 -4.55 -13.99
C GLU A 311 7.34 -5.47 -14.59
N ALA A 312 6.07 -5.07 -14.54
CA ALA A 312 4.97 -5.86 -15.06
C ALA A 312 4.94 -5.83 -16.60
N ASP A 313 4.56 -6.96 -17.19
CA ASP A 313 4.29 -7.09 -18.64
C ASP A 313 2.85 -6.66 -18.96
N PHE A 314 1.97 -6.66 -17.93
CA PHE A 314 0.55 -6.36 -18.06
C PHE A 314 -0.03 -5.77 -16.78
N ILE A 315 -0.89 -4.77 -16.92
CA ILE A 315 -1.56 -4.11 -15.78
C ILE A 315 -3.04 -4.44 -15.79
N LEU A 316 -3.55 -4.94 -14.65
CA LEU A 316 -4.98 -5.02 -14.35
C LEU A 316 -5.38 -3.85 -13.46
N HIS A 317 -6.04 -2.85 -14.03
CA HIS A 317 -6.55 -1.71 -13.30
C HIS A 317 -7.95 -2.03 -12.75
N VAL A 318 -8.06 -2.22 -11.44
CA VAL A 318 -9.31 -2.58 -10.76
C VAL A 318 -10.00 -1.32 -10.25
N VAL A 319 -11.24 -1.12 -10.68
CA VAL A 319 -12.11 0.02 -10.34
C VAL A 319 -13.35 -0.47 -9.61
N ASP A 320 -13.74 0.20 -8.54
CA ASP A 320 -14.94 -0.08 -7.78
C ASP A 320 -16.17 0.59 -8.40
N THR A 321 -17.09 -0.20 -8.95
CA THR A 321 -18.32 0.33 -9.55
C THR A 321 -19.38 0.75 -8.54
N SER A 322 -19.23 0.36 -7.28
CA SER A 322 -20.15 0.74 -6.21
C SER A 322 -19.86 2.11 -5.62
N SER A 323 -18.66 2.65 -5.87
CA SER A 323 -18.26 3.98 -5.39
C SER A 323 -18.88 5.07 -6.26
N PRO A 324 -19.54 6.07 -5.70
CA PRO A 324 -20.02 7.23 -6.47
C PRO A 324 -18.85 8.06 -7.04
N ASP A 325 -17.68 7.99 -6.42
CA ASP A 325 -16.47 8.73 -6.82
C ASP A 325 -15.51 7.90 -7.71
N TYR A 326 -16.02 6.87 -8.39
CA TYR A 326 -15.22 5.97 -9.22
C TYR A 326 -14.40 6.70 -10.29
N PHE A 327 -14.95 7.79 -10.83
CA PHE A 327 -14.26 8.60 -11.85
C PHE A 327 -12.97 9.23 -11.30
N GLN A 328 -13.03 9.85 -10.12
CA GLN A 328 -11.87 10.46 -9.46
C GLN A 328 -10.83 9.40 -9.05
N HIS A 329 -11.31 8.24 -8.61
CA HIS A 329 -10.45 7.11 -8.28
C HIS A 329 -9.68 6.63 -9.52
N GLU A 330 -10.36 6.49 -10.66
CA GLU A 330 -9.75 6.10 -11.93
C GLU A 330 -8.74 7.15 -12.40
N GLU A 331 -9.09 8.45 -12.36
CA GLU A 331 -8.19 9.55 -12.71
C GLU A 331 -6.94 9.57 -11.82
N THR A 332 -7.10 9.38 -10.51
CA THR A 332 -5.99 9.34 -9.56
C THR A 332 -5.02 8.21 -9.88
N VAL A 333 -5.53 7.02 -10.19
CA VAL A 333 -4.70 5.87 -10.60
C VAL A 333 -3.97 6.17 -11.91
N HIS A 334 -4.65 6.72 -12.92
CA HIS A 334 -4.03 7.08 -14.20
C HIS A 334 -2.92 8.12 -14.03
N ARG A 335 -3.11 9.12 -13.17
CA ARG A 335 -2.07 10.13 -12.86
C ARG A 335 -0.83 9.47 -12.24
N LEU A 336 -1.03 8.59 -11.27
CA LEU A 336 0.07 7.87 -10.63
C LEU A 336 0.80 6.92 -11.59
N LEU A 337 0.07 6.23 -12.48
CA LEU A 337 0.69 5.40 -13.54
C LEU A 337 1.49 6.27 -14.54
N ALA A 338 1.06 7.51 -14.77
CA ALA A 338 1.80 8.48 -15.57
C ALA A 338 3.09 8.92 -14.87
N ASP A 339 3.03 9.23 -13.59
CA ASP A 339 4.20 9.60 -12.77
C ASP A 339 5.21 8.44 -12.66
N LEU A 340 4.75 7.20 -12.78
CA LEU A 340 5.59 6.01 -12.83
C LEU A 340 6.17 5.71 -14.23
N GLU A 341 5.76 6.45 -15.26
CA GLU A 341 6.19 6.25 -16.66
C GLU A 341 5.87 4.84 -17.20
N VAL A 342 4.72 4.26 -16.80
CA VAL A 342 4.30 2.89 -17.19
C VAL A 342 3.11 2.87 -18.16
N GLN A 343 2.79 3.97 -18.79
CA GLN A 343 1.63 4.08 -19.73
C GLN A 343 1.75 3.19 -20.96
N GLN A 344 2.97 2.79 -21.34
CA GLN A 344 3.24 1.90 -22.48
C GLN A 344 2.93 0.43 -22.17
N ILE A 345 2.79 0.05 -20.89
CA ILE A 345 2.44 -1.32 -20.52
C ILE A 345 0.97 -1.58 -20.89
N PRO A 346 0.65 -2.69 -21.57
CA PRO A 346 -0.74 -3.04 -21.89
C PRO A 346 -1.61 -3.08 -20.63
N GLN A 347 -2.83 -2.52 -20.72
CA GLN A 347 -3.73 -2.40 -19.59
C GLN A 347 -5.11 -2.96 -19.91
N LEU A 348 -5.74 -3.56 -18.89
CA LEU A 348 -7.15 -3.94 -18.88
C LEU A 348 -7.82 -3.31 -17.67
N THR A 349 -8.86 -2.51 -17.90
CA THR A 349 -9.66 -1.95 -16.79
C THR A 349 -10.74 -2.96 -16.38
N VAL A 350 -10.69 -3.36 -15.12
CA VAL A 350 -11.61 -4.32 -14.50
C VAL A 350 -12.57 -3.56 -13.60
N TYR A 351 -13.77 -3.33 -14.06
CA TYR A 351 -14.86 -2.75 -13.29
C TYR A 351 -15.44 -3.82 -12.36
N ASN A 352 -15.01 -3.78 -11.11
CA ASN A 352 -15.35 -4.78 -10.09
C ASN A 352 -16.57 -4.34 -9.26
N LYS A 353 -17.14 -5.27 -8.50
CA LYS A 353 -18.34 -5.11 -7.66
C LYS A 353 -19.61 -4.81 -8.46
N LYS A 354 -19.77 -5.45 -9.64
CA LYS A 354 -20.96 -5.26 -10.48
C LYS A 354 -22.25 -5.66 -9.77
N ASP A 355 -22.17 -6.53 -8.76
CA ASP A 355 -23.27 -6.99 -7.91
C ASP A 355 -23.90 -5.88 -7.05
N ILE A 356 -23.13 -4.83 -6.74
CA ILE A 356 -23.57 -3.67 -5.96
C ILE A 356 -23.26 -2.35 -6.68
N GLN A 357 -23.27 -2.37 -8.01
CA GLN A 357 -22.93 -1.23 -8.86
C GLN A 357 -23.78 0.00 -8.51
N HIS A 358 -23.11 1.18 -8.49
CA HIS A 358 -23.81 2.45 -8.33
C HIS A 358 -24.72 2.74 -9.54
N ILE A 359 -25.89 3.33 -9.28
CA ILE A 359 -26.95 3.53 -10.30
C ILE A 359 -26.47 4.43 -11.46
N ASP A 360 -25.62 5.41 -11.18
CA ASP A 360 -25.11 6.37 -12.17
C ASP A 360 -23.76 5.93 -12.76
N PHE A 361 -23.31 4.71 -12.51
CA PHE A 361 -22.04 4.24 -13.04
C PHE A 361 -22.04 4.13 -14.55
N VAL A 362 -21.06 4.77 -15.20
CA VAL A 362 -20.79 4.68 -16.64
C VAL A 362 -19.32 4.41 -16.86
N PRO A 363 -18.95 3.34 -17.60
CA PRO A 363 -17.54 3.08 -17.94
C PRO A 363 -16.91 4.24 -18.72
N VAL A 364 -15.77 4.75 -18.26
CA VAL A 364 -15.07 5.89 -18.90
C VAL A 364 -13.68 5.55 -19.40
N ALA A 365 -13.19 4.34 -19.10
CA ALA A 365 -11.85 3.91 -19.48
C ALA A 365 -11.64 3.95 -21.00
N LYS A 366 -10.45 4.42 -21.41
CA LYS A 366 -9.98 4.41 -22.80
C LYS A 366 -9.31 3.10 -23.19
N THR A 367 -9.04 2.24 -22.25
CA THR A 367 -8.45 0.91 -22.42
C THR A 367 -9.52 -0.14 -22.68
N GLU A 368 -9.12 -1.38 -22.99
CA GLU A 368 -10.06 -2.50 -22.96
C GLU A 368 -10.64 -2.67 -21.55
N THR A 369 -11.93 -3.01 -21.48
CA THR A 369 -12.67 -3.11 -20.24
C THR A 369 -13.35 -4.45 -20.07
N ILE A 370 -13.58 -4.84 -18.83
CA ILE A 370 -14.47 -5.94 -18.45
C ILE A 370 -15.17 -5.57 -17.13
N MET A 371 -16.43 -5.93 -17.00
CA MET A 371 -17.22 -5.71 -15.78
C MET A 371 -17.47 -7.05 -15.10
N ILE A 372 -17.12 -7.15 -13.81
CA ILE A 372 -17.17 -8.40 -13.04
C ILE A 372 -17.62 -8.17 -11.59
N SER A 373 -18.05 -9.26 -10.95
CA SER A 373 -17.98 -9.41 -9.49
C SER A 373 -16.89 -10.42 -9.13
N ALA A 374 -15.93 -10.01 -8.29
CA ALA A 374 -14.89 -10.92 -7.83
C ALA A 374 -15.44 -12.17 -7.09
N PHE A 375 -16.69 -12.12 -6.61
CA PHE A 375 -17.35 -13.23 -5.93
C PHE A 375 -17.99 -14.23 -6.91
N GLU A 376 -18.34 -13.82 -8.13
CA GLU A 376 -18.95 -14.68 -9.14
C GLU A 376 -17.92 -15.52 -9.90
N GLU A 377 -18.11 -16.84 -9.93
CA GLU A 377 -17.17 -17.76 -10.63
C GLU A 377 -17.16 -17.54 -12.14
N GLU A 378 -18.32 -17.35 -12.75
CA GLU A 378 -18.44 -17.12 -14.19
C GLU A 378 -17.66 -15.86 -14.62
N ASP A 379 -17.76 -14.78 -13.86
CA ASP A 379 -17.05 -13.54 -14.12
C ASP A 379 -15.54 -13.72 -14.00
N ARG A 380 -15.09 -14.49 -13.01
CA ARG A 380 -13.64 -14.80 -12.87
C ARG A 380 -13.13 -15.61 -14.03
N GLN A 381 -13.89 -16.54 -14.55
CA GLN A 381 -13.52 -17.32 -15.74
C GLN A 381 -13.49 -16.42 -17.00
N GLN A 382 -14.47 -15.54 -17.17
CA GLN A 382 -14.46 -14.54 -18.24
C GLN A 382 -13.24 -13.62 -18.16
N LEU A 383 -12.90 -13.18 -16.94
CA LEU A 383 -11.69 -12.38 -16.71
C LEU A 383 -10.42 -13.15 -17.09
N LYS A 384 -10.27 -14.42 -16.66
CA LYS A 384 -9.12 -15.25 -17.06
C LYS A 384 -9.02 -15.40 -18.58
N GLN A 385 -10.14 -15.59 -19.28
CA GLN A 385 -10.17 -15.63 -20.74
C GLN A 385 -9.76 -14.30 -21.38
N LYS A 386 -10.24 -13.17 -20.82
CA LYS A 386 -9.89 -11.83 -21.30
C LYS A 386 -8.41 -11.53 -21.09
N ILE A 387 -7.85 -11.88 -19.93
CA ILE A 387 -6.42 -11.78 -19.66
C ILE A 387 -5.63 -12.60 -20.68
N GLU A 388 -6.03 -13.85 -20.96
CA GLU A 388 -5.36 -14.70 -21.95
C GLU A 388 -5.38 -14.07 -23.35
N GLN A 389 -6.50 -13.47 -23.76
CA GLN A 389 -6.59 -12.75 -25.03
C GLN A 389 -5.62 -11.56 -25.09
N MET A 390 -5.44 -10.83 -23.99
CA MET A 390 -4.50 -9.71 -23.93
C MET A 390 -3.05 -10.21 -23.96
N VAL A 391 -2.75 -11.28 -23.22
CA VAL A 391 -1.42 -11.92 -23.24
C VAL A 391 -1.05 -12.39 -24.64
N LEU A 392 -1.99 -12.98 -25.38
CA LEU A 392 -1.78 -13.42 -26.76
C LEU A 392 -1.36 -12.28 -27.70
N LYS A 393 -1.83 -11.05 -27.46
CA LYS A 393 -1.42 -9.88 -28.27
C LYS A 393 0.06 -9.52 -28.13
N SER A 394 0.70 -9.93 -27.02
CA SER A 394 2.14 -9.73 -26.78
C SER A 394 3.00 -10.92 -27.16
N MET A 395 2.40 -11.99 -27.72
CA MET A 395 3.07 -13.22 -28.11
C MET A 395 3.13 -13.37 -29.62
N GLU A 396 4.13 -14.10 -30.10
CA GLU A 396 4.29 -14.46 -31.50
C GLU A 396 3.81 -15.89 -31.74
N TYR A 397 3.16 -16.09 -32.90
CA TYR A 397 2.70 -17.41 -33.31
C TYR A 397 3.88 -18.29 -33.72
N TYR A 398 3.86 -19.56 -33.33
CA TYR A 398 4.78 -20.58 -33.81
C TYR A 398 4.04 -21.80 -34.37
N HIS A 399 4.69 -22.44 -35.40
CA HIS A 399 4.30 -23.73 -35.95
C HIS A 399 5.55 -24.56 -36.10
N VAL A 400 5.69 -25.64 -35.31
CA VAL A 400 6.92 -26.45 -35.25
C VAL A 400 6.60 -27.94 -35.28
N GLU A 401 7.54 -28.71 -35.88
CA GLU A 401 7.51 -30.16 -35.86
C GLU A 401 8.59 -30.67 -34.87
N VAL A 402 8.16 -31.19 -33.73
CA VAL A 402 9.07 -31.62 -32.66
C VAL A 402 9.15 -33.15 -32.62
N PRO A 403 10.34 -33.76 -32.74
CA PRO A 403 10.51 -35.21 -32.60
C PRO A 403 10.00 -35.72 -31.25
N ALA A 404 9.38 -36.90 -31.21
CA ALA A 404 8.85 -37.51 -29.97
C ALA A 404 9.95 -37.77 -28.93
N THR A 405 11.21 -37.84 -29.38
CA THR A 405 12.38 -37.98 -28.50
C THR A 405 12.67 -36.74 -27.68
N GLU A 406 12.18 -35.54 -28.11
CA GLU A 406 12.39 -34.25 -27.43
C GLU A 406 11.33 -34.01 -26.35
N GLY A 407 11.12 -34.97 -25.45
CA GLY A 407 10.10 -34.90 -24.41
C GLY A 407 10.24 -33.69 -23.48
N ARG A 408 11.48 -33.21 -23.27
CA ARG A 408 11.73 -32.01 -22.46
C ARG A 408 11.16 -30.75 -23.13
N LEU A 409 11.38 -30.58 -24.44
CA LEU A 409 10.86 -29.43 -25.19
C LEU A 409 9.34 -29.47 -25.21
N LEU A 410 8.73 -30.65 -25.43
CA LEU A 410 7.27 -30.83 -25.42
C LEU A 410 6.65 -30.44 -24.04
N ALA A 411 7.32 -30.79 -22.94
CA ALA A 411 6.90 -30.40 -21.61
C ALA A 411 7.03 -28.86 -21.39
N GLN A 412 8.09 -28.26 -21.90
CA GLN A 412 8.29 -26.81 -21.85
C GLN A 412 7.23 -26.08 -22.67
N LEU A 413 6.90 -26.54 -23.89
CA LEU A 413 5.84 -25.99 -24.71
C LEU A 413 4.49 -25.95 -23.98
N LYS A 414 4.14 -27.00 -23.26
CA LYS A 414 2.91 -27.06 -22.47
C LYS A 414 2.87 -26.08 -21.30
N ASN A 415 4.01 -25.80 -20.68
CA ASN A 415 4.08 -25.02 -19.44
C ASN A 415 4.45 -23.55 -19.65
N GLU A 416 5.21 -23.25 -20.70
CA GLU A 416 5.86 -21.95 -20.92
C GLU A 416 5.30 -21.22 -22.15
N THR A 417 4.37 -21.86 -22.91
CA THR A 417 3.71 -21.25 -24.08
C THR A 417 2.20 -21.46 -24.04
N ILE A 418 1.46 -20.72 -24.84
CA ILE A 418 0.04 -20.96 -25.08
C ILE A 418 -0.09 -21.93 -26.24
N LEU A 419 -0.15 -23.22 -25.93
CA LEU A 419 -0.28 -24.29 -26.88
C LEU A 419 -1.74 -24.42 -27.34
N ARG A 420 -2.00 -24.29 -28.66
CA ARG A 420 -3.34 -24.40 -29.25
C ARG A 420 -3.61 -25.77 -29.84
N GLU A 421 -2.61 -26.34 -30.54
CA GLU A 421 -2.73 -27.64 -31.19
C GLU A 421 -1.50 -28.48 -30.87
N LEU A 422 -1.73 -29.75 -30.56
CA LEU A 422 -0.70 -30.78 -30.35
C LEU A 422 -1.17 -32.07 -31.03
N ASN A 423 -0.68 -32.34 -32.23
CA ASN A 423 -1.05 -33.51 -33.00
C ASN A 423 0.17 -34.41 -33.18
N PHE A 424 0.02 -35.70 -32.87
CA PHE A 424 1.07 -36.70 -33.07
C PHE A 424 0.92 -37.35 -34.44
N HIS A 425 2.00 -37.37 -35.21
CA HIS A 425 2.11 -38.07 -36.50
C HIS A 425 2.87 -39.38 -36.30
N GLU A 426 2.16 -40.50 -36.34
CA GLU A 426 2.74 -41.85 -36.11
C GLU A 426 3.81 -42.21 -37.12
N GLU A 427 3.57 -41.94 -38.41
CA GLU A 427 4.53 -42.29 -39.49
C GLU A 427 5.87 -41.57 -39.37
N LYS A 428 5.85 -40.31 -38.94
CA LYS A 428 7.05 -39.49 -38.82
C LYS A 428 7.63 -39.46 -37.39
N GLN A 429 6.95 -40.06 -36.42
CA GLN A 429 7.32 -40.04 -34.99
C GLN A 429 7.60 -38.62 -34.48
N LEU A 430 6.76 -37.67 -34.86
CA LEU A 430 6.89 -36.29 -34.44
C LEU A 430 5.54 -35.66 -34.01
N TYR A 431 5.62 -34.63 -33.22
CA TYR A 431 4.50 -33.80 -32.77
C TYR A 431 4.45 -32.51 -33.59
N VAL A 432 3.32 -32.21 -34.22
CA VAL A 432 3.03 -30.89 -34.79
C VAL A 432 2.44 -30.04 -33.70
N CYS A 433 3.18 -28.99 -33.31
CA CYS A 433 2.81 -28.07 -32.25
C CYS A 433 2.53 -26.68 -32.83
N LYS A 434 1.33 -26.14 -32.56
CA LYS A 434 0.97 -24.77 -32.94
C LYS A 434 0.57 -24.01 -31.69
N GLY A 435 1.05 -22.78 -31.55
CA GLY A 435 0.76 -21.98 -30.36
C GLY A 435 1.38 -20.59 -30.42
N TYR A 436 1.48 -19.97 -29.28
CA TYR A 436 2.02 -18.62 -29.11
C TYR A 436 3.07 -18.62 -27.98
N ALA A 437 4.18 -17.95 -28.23
CA ALA A 437 5.28 -17.79 -27.27
C ALA A 437 5.76 -16.33 -27.23
N LEU A 438 6.32 -15.91 -26.11
CA LEU A 438 6.96 -14.60 -26.00
C LEU A 438 8.23 -14.59 -26.87
N SER A 439 8.38 -13.60 -27.75
CA SER A 439 9.47 -13.48 -28.71
C SER A 439 10.86 -13.47 -28.07
N ASP A 440 10.94 -12.92 -26.87
CA ASP A 440 12.16 -12.80 -26.11
C ASP A 440 12.39 -14.00 -25.16
N HIS A 441 11.48 -15.00 -25.10
CA HIS A 441 11.63 -16.20 -24.28
C HIS A 441 12.66 -17.19 -24.86
N GLN A 442 13.45 -17.85 -24.00
CA GLN A 442 14.48 -18.81 -24.43
C GLN A 442 13.91 -19.95 -25.31
N ILE A 443 12.66 -20.34 -25.07
CA ILE A 443 11.98 -21.37 -25.82
C ILE A 443 11.82 -20.95 -27.28
N TYR A 444 11.59 -19.65 -27.57
CA TYR A 444 11.46 -19.15 -28.93
C TYR A 444 12.73 -19.40 -29.79
N GLY A 445 13.89 -19.21 -29.17
CA GLY A 445 15.18 -19.55 -29.81
C GLY A 445 15.38 -21.07 -30.06
N GLN A 446 14.76 -21.93 -29.23
CA GLN A 446 14.76 -23.38 -29.48
C GLN A 446 13.78 -23.78 -30.59
N LEU A 447 12.60 -23.11 -30.64
CA LEU A 447 11.57 -23.35 -31.63
C LEU A 447 12.08 -23.10 -33.05
N ASN A 448 12.92 -22.09 -33.28
CA ASN A 448 13.52 -21.78 -34.56
C ASN A 448 14.29 -22.94 -35.19
N LYS A 449 14.71 -23.95 -34.40
CA LYS A 449 15.37 -25.16 -34.93
C LYS A 449 14.41 -26.17 -35.51
N PHE A 450 13.12 -26.05 -35.21
CA PHE A 450 12.04 -26.97 -35.57
C PHE A 450 10.92 -26.32 -36.37
N THR A 451 11.13 -25.05 -36.79
CA THR A 451 10.15 -24.31 -37.59
C THR A 451 10.01 -24.94 -38.96
N VAL A 452 8.75 -25.12 -39.41
CA VAL A 452 8.39 -25.70 -40.70
C VAL A 452 8.39 -24.62 -41.78
#